data_cd9b9a7292530de455155efb2e4c9f8f
#
_entry.id   cd9b9a7292530de455155efb2e4c9f8f
#
_cell.length_a   1.000
_cell.length_b   1.000
_cell.length_c   1.000
_cell.angle_alpha   90.00
_cell.angle_beta   90.00
_cell.angle_gamma   90.00
#
_symmetry.space_group_name_H-M   'P 1'
#
loop_
_entity.id
_entity.type
_entity.pdbx_description
1 polymer ?
#
loop_
_entity_poly.entity_id
_entity_poly.type
_entity_poly.pdbx_seq_one_letter_code
_entity_poly.pdbx_strand_id
1 'polypeptide(L)'
;MHESRQTLCLYNGNIITMDPSVPQASWVLIEGLLISKVGTGIPPFDNLPYGTSYIDCLGRTVLPGFNDSHTHILSSVAHETAVDCSPSSVNSIEDIKTKLMDFSNLLPKGNWIRAAGYDEFHLEDARHPTRWDLDDAIPDYPVKLIHRSGHAMVLNSLAMDIAGITDDTVDPEGSVIERQHLTGTPTGLLFDMNNYINKVTPELSDEDISIGLGRYNALCLSYGLTSLNDASINNDLVKMDLLKGFKENGTLIPSINFMVGIDHLENFIRKGIKFGDGLDSFKIGSAKIVLSLTTGVLDPDKKELRSLIAYANRNGFQVAIHAVENRSIMEAVSALEDVGNNGVVNGFRNRIEHCSECTPDLVDRIIKNHIVVSTQPAFLYYNGQRYLAEVDERYKEFLYPIGSLIKSGVTLAYGSDSPVIPMNPMVGISAAVNRSSKSGDILQARERVSVFNAIKSYTIDSAYLSWQEKVRGSISKGKIADIILVDRNPLEIQVEDIIKVKVLMTVVSGAVEWIDGKKFNIR
;
A
#
# COMPACT_ATOMS: atom_id res chain seq x y z
N MET A 1 -4.64 7.41 -33.96
CA MET A 1 -4.90 8.86 -34.13
C MET A 1 -3.88 9.56 -33.25
N HIS A 2 -3.04 10.45 -33.81
CA HIS A 2 -2.13 11.28 -33.03
C HIS A 2 -3.00 12.33 -32.31
N GLU A 3 -3.39 12.08 -31.07
CA GLU A 3 -3.81 13.15 -30.19
C GLU A 3 -2.62 14.12 -30.06
N SER A 4 -2.86 15.38 -30.32
CA SER A 4 -1.86 16.44 -30.19
C SER A 4 -1.31 16.36 -28.75
N ARG A 5 -0.03 15.99 -28.61
CA ARG A 5 0.62 15.90 -27.30
C ARG A 5 0.49 17.24 -26.62
N GLN A 6 -0.32 17.30 -25.56
CA GLN A 6 -0.55 18.52 -24.78
C GLN A 6 0.79 18.98 -24.19
N THR A 7 1.13 20.26 -24.38
CA THR A 7 2.28 20.87 -23.73
C THR A 7 1.76 21.67 -22.53
N LEU A 8 2.35 21.47 -21.37
CA LEU A 8 1.95 22.10 -20.12
C LEU A 8 3.15 22.73 -19.43
N CYS A 9 3.03 23.99 -19.00
CA CYS A 9 4.02 24.68 -18.19
C CYS A 9 3.43 25.01 -16.82
N LEU A 10 3.95 24.38 -15.76
CA LEU A 10 3.71 24.81 -14.38
C LEU A 10 4.75 25.87 -14.05
N TYR A 11 4.33 27.03 -13.56
CA TYR A 11 5.23 28.15 -13.26
C TYR A 11 4.86 28.85 -11.94
N ASN A 12 5.74 29.76 -11.47
CA ASN A 12 5.55 30.47 -10.22
C ASN A 12 5.31 29.50 -9.05
N GLY A 13 6.06 28.39 -9.02
CA GLY A 13 5.99 27.37 -7.99
C GLY A 13 7.27 27.30 -7.15
N ASN A 14 7.15 26.84 -5.92
CA ASN A 14 8.27 26.34 -5.13
C ASN A 14 8.45 24.85 -5.43
N ILE A 15 9.28 24.52 -6.42
CA ILE A 15 9.43 23.15 -6.93
C ILE A 15 10.58 22.45 -6.21
N ILE A 16 10.25 21.44 -5.42
CA ILE A 16 11.22 20.54 -4.77
C ILE A 16 11.34 19.30 -5.66
N THR A 17 12.44 19.19 -6.37
CA THR A 17 12.56 18.27 -7.52
C THR A 17 12.88 16.83 -7.12
N MET A 18 13.45 16.58 -5.95
CA MET A 18 14.09 15.31 -5.55
C MET A 18 15.22 14.88 -6.52
N ASP A 19 15.78 15.83 -7.27
CA ASP A 19 16.96 15.65 -8.13
C ASP A 19 18.14 16.38 -7.48
N PRO A 20 19.21 15.68 -7.05
CA PRO A 20 20.36 16.32 -6.42
C PRO A 20 21.08 17.33 -7.33
N SER A 21 20.97 17.18 -8.65
CA SER A 21 21.63 18.10 -9.61
C SER A 21 20.88 19.42 -9.78
N VAL A 22 19.56 19.43 -9.53
CA VAL A 22 18.69 20.62 -9.59
C VAL A 22 17.68 20.55 -8.44
N PRO A 23 18.09 20.73 -7.19
CA PRO A 23 17.24 20.42 -6.03
C PRO A 23 15.99 21.30 -5.93
N GLN A 24 16.02 22.50 -6.51
CA GLN A 24 14.91 23.46 -6.52
C GLN A 24 14.74 24.09 -7.89
N ALA A 25 13.48 24.39 -8.24
CA ALA A 25 13.11 25.08 -9.48
C ALA A 25 11.89 26.00 -9.24
N SER A 26 11.53 26.80 -10.24
CA SER A 26 10.34 27.68 -10.20
C SER A 26 9.33 27.35 -11.29
N TRP A 27 9.75 26.59 -12.30
CA TRP A 27 8.87 26.16 -13.39
C TRP A 27 9.33 24.82 -13.97
N VAL A 28 8.39 24.10 -14.55
CA VAL A 28 8.61 22.86 -15.27
C VAL A 28 7.77 22.86 -16.54
N LEU A 29 8.40 22.47 -17.67
CA LEU A 29 7.75 22.29 -18.96
C LEU A 29 7.58 20.77 -19.20
N ILE A 30 6.35 20.41 -19.55
CA ILE A 30 5.94 19.04 -19.85
C ILE A 30 5.54 18.99 -21.32
N GLU A 31 6.08 18.03 -22.07
CA GLU A 31 5.73 17.79 -23.48
C GLU A 31 5.26 16.34 -23.64
N GLY A 32 3.97 16.15 -23.83
CA GLY A 32 3.36 14.82 -23.80
C GLY A 32 3.49 14.18 -22.42
N LEU A 33 4.11 13.02 -22.33
CA LEU A 33 4.27 12.28 -21.06
C LEU A 33 5.46 12.74 -20.22
N LEU A 34 6.41 13.50 -20.81
CA LEU A 34 7.74 13.69 -20.24
C LEU A 34 8.00 15.13 -19.77
N ILE A 35 8.79 15.26 -18.74
CA ILE A 35 9.40 16.51 -18.32
C ILE A 35 10.46 16.89 -19.36
N SER A 36 10.21 17.98 -20.09
CA SER A 36 11.11 18.48 -21.14
C SER A 36 12.18 19.40 -20.59
N LYS A 37 11.77 20.34 -19.70
CA LYS A 37 12.68 21.32 -19.09
C LYS A 37 12.27 21.60 -17.64
N VAL A 38 13.27 21.90 -16.82
CA VAL A 38 13.11 22.40 -15.46
C VAL A 38 13.98 23.64 -15.32
N GLY A 39 13.48 24.69 -14.68
CA GLY A 39 14.23 25.93 -14.56
C GLY A 39 13.85 26.81 -13.36
N THR A 40 14.68 27.83 -13.12
CA THR A 40 14.50 28.81 -12.06
C THR A 40 14.11 30.18 -12.65
N GLY A 41 13.49 31.03 -11.85
CA GLY A 41 13.02 32.36 -12.27
C GLY A 41 11.77 32.30 -13.13
N ILE A 42 11.66 33.20 -14.10
CA ILE A 42 10.51 33.29 -15.00
C ILE A 42 10.73 32.39 -16.20
N PRO A 43 9.75 31.55 -16.58
CA PRO A 43 9.88 30.74 -17.79
C PRO A 43 10.06 31.66 -19.04
N PRO A 44 10.83 31.22 -20.05
CA PRO A 44 11.00 31.97 -21.29
C PRO A 44 9.75 31.82 -22.18
N PHE A 45 8.64 32.45 -21.82
CA PHE A 45 7.32 32.29 -22.44
C PHE A 45 7.35 32.40 -23.96
N ASP A 46 8.12 33.34 -24.50
CA ASP A 46 8.23 33.56 -25.95
C ASP A 46 8.94 32.42 -26.70
N ASN A 47 9.68 31.59 -25.98
CA ASN A 47 10.47 30.47 -26.51
C ASN A 47 9.90 29.09 -26.14
N LEU A 48 8.69 29.04 -25.55
CA LEU A 48 8.00 27.79 -25.30
C LEU A 48 7.23 27.33 -26.55
N PRO A 49 6.95 26.03 -26.69
CA PRO A 49 6.20 25.50 -27.83
C PRO A 49 4.86 26.19 -27.99
N TYR A 50 4.46 26.41 -29.24
CA TYR A 50 3.15 26.97 -29.58
C TYR A 50 2.03 26.04 -29.04
N GLY A 51 0.99 26.64 -28.45
CA GLY A 51 -0.11 25.87 -27.83
C GLY A 51 0.20 25.33 -26.45
N THR A 52 1.27 25.82 -25.78
CA THR A 52 1.54 25.50 -24.38
C THR A 52 0.43 26.04 -23.49
N SER A 53 -0.17 25.14 -22.67
CA SER A 53 -1.07 25.52 -21.57
C SER A 53 -0.25 25.92 -20.35
N TYR A 54 -0.72 26.94 -19.62
CA TYR A 54 -0.01 27.48 -18.45
C TYR A 54 -0.82 27.32 -17.18
N ILE A 55 -0.17 26.83 -16.11
CA ILE A 55 -0.75 26.81 -14.77
C ILE A 55 0.13 27.62 -13.84
N ASP A 56 -0.41 28.70 -13.29
CA ASP A 56 0.22 29.47 -12.22
C ASP A 56 0.07 28.72 -10.89
N CYS A 57 1.19 28.28 -10.32
CA CYS A 57 1.21 27.60 -9.02
C CYS A 57 1.00 28.55 -7.83
N LEU A 58 0.96 29.88 -8.07
CA LEU A 58 0.70 30.89 -7.04
C LEU A 58 1.68 30.82 -5.84
N GLY A 59 2.95 30.52 -6.07
CA GLY A 59 3.98 30.36 -5.04
C GLY A 59 3.86 29.08 -4.22
N ARG A 60 2.92 28.19 -4.54
CA ARG A 60 2.71 26.93 -3.82
C ARG A 60 3.77 25.89 -4.14
N THR A 61 3.83 24.85 -3.30
CA THR A 61 4.87 23.82 -3.44
C THR A 61 4.47 22.75 -4.44
N VAL A 62 5.40 22.45 -5.32
CA VAL A 62 5.31 21.37 -6.31
C VAL A 62 6.28 20.26 -5.91
N LEU A 63 5.81 19.04 -5.90
CA LEU A 63 6.57 17.84 -5.56
C LEU A 63 6.44 16.80 -6.69
N PRO A 64 7.37 15.82 -6.80
CA PRO A 64 7.09 14.62 -7.58
C PRO A 64 5.84 13.93 -7.03
N GLY A 65 5.08 13.29 -7.91
CA GLY A 65 3.97 12.44 -7.50
C GLY A 65 4.41 11.35 -6.54
N PHE A 66 3.59 11.05 -5.55
CA PHE A 66 3.88 10.01 -4.58
C PHE A 66 3.75 8.62 -5.22
N ASN A 67 4.62 7.73 -4.78
CA ASN A 67 4.65 6.33 -5.17
C ASN A 67 4.42 5.48 -3.92
N ASP A 68 3.28 4.81 -3.84
CA ASP A 68 2.98 3.85 -2.78
C ASP A 68 3.76 2.56 -3.04
N SER A 69 4.76 2.28 -2.20
CA SER A 69 5.64 1.13 -2.40
C SER A 69 5.01 -0.21 -2.04
N HIS A 70 3.84 -0.22 -1.37
CA HIS A 70 3.14 -1.43 -0.92
C HIS A 70 1.65 -1.15 -0.70
N THR A 71 0.82 -1.67 -1.56
CA THR A 71 -0.65 -1.59 -1.48
C THR A 71 -1.29 -2.86 -2.04
N HIS A 72 -2.60 -3.03 -1.83
CA HIS A 72 -3.40 -4.15 -2.34
C HIS A 72 -4.58 -3.61 -3.14
N ILE A 73 -4.38 -3.39 -4.46
CA ILE A 73 -5.32 -2.64 -5.30
C ILE A 73 -6.72 -3.27 -5.29
N LEU A 74 -6.85 -4.55 -5.65
CA LEU A 74 -8.16 -5.19 -5.74
C LEU A 74 -8.84 -5.33 -4.36
N SER A 75 -8.06 -5.53 -3.29
CA SER A 75 -8.60 -5.53 -1.93
C SER A 75 -9.10 -4.15 -1.52
N SER A 76 -8.39 -3.09 -1.91
CA SER A 76 -8.82 -1.71 -1.66
C SER A 76 -10.08 -1.36 -2.46
N VAL A 77 -10.17 -1.78 -3.73
CA VAL A 77 -11.38 -1.64 -4.55
C VAL A 77 -12.58 -2.34 -3.90
N ALA A 78 -12.38 -3.57 -3.40
CA ALA A 78 -13.41 -4.31 -2.69
C ALA A 78 -13.84 -3.62 -1.38
N HIS A 79 -12.87 -3.01 -0.67
CA HIS A 79 -13.13 -2.25 0.55
C HIS A 79 -14.02 -1.03 0.30
N GLU A 80 -13.84 -0.34 -0.83
CA GLU A 80 -14.64 0.85 -1.21
C GLU A 80 -16.12 0.54 -1.48
N THR A 81 -16.49 -0.72 -1.64
CA THR A 81 -17.89 -1.18 -1.84
C THR A 81 -18.43 -1.94 -0.64
N ALA A 82 -17.60 -2.26 0.35
CA ALA A 82 -18.01 -2.91 1.57
C ALA A 82 -18.69 -1.94 2.54
N VAL A 83 -19.46 -2.47 3.49
CA VAL A 83 -19.95 -1.69 4.63
C VAL A 83 -18.75 -1.28 5.48
N ASP A 84 -18.53 0.02 5.61
CA ASP A 84 -17.42 0.58 6.39
C ASP A 84 -17.67 0.38 7.89
N CYS A 85 -16.88 -0.50 8.50
CA CYS A 85 -16.85 -0.77 9.94
C CYS A 85 -15.53 -0.31 10.58
N SER A 86 -14.81 0.64 9.96
CA SER A 86 -13.56 1.17 10.50
C SER A 86 -13.75 1.94 11.81
N PRO A 87 -12.68 2.13 12.62
CA PRO A 87 -12.72 2.91 13.86
C PRO A 87 -13.10 4.39 13.71
N SER A 88 -13.21 4.89 12.48
CA SER A 88 -13.79 6.23 12.20
C SER A 88 -15.30 6.20 12.01
N SER A 89 -15.87 5.02 11.89
CA SER A 89 -17.23 4.77 11.45
C SER A 89 -18.07 4.00 12.48
N VAL A 90 -17.45 3.22 13.36
CA VAL A 90 -18.08 2.43 14.43
C VAL A 90 -17.25 2.51 15.70
N ASN A 91 -17.92 2.45 16.87
CA ASN A 91 -17.28 2.40 18.19
C ASN A 91 -17.60 1.10 18.95
N SER A 92 -18.63 0.37 18.55
CA SER A 92 -19.11 -0.83 19.24
C SER A 92 -19.58 -1.91 18.26
N ILE A 93 -19.75 -3.14 18.76
CA ILE A 93 -20.38 -4.22 18.00
C ILE A 93 -21.83 -3.85 17.64
N GLU A 94 -22.53 -3.10 18.48
CA GLU A 94 -23.89 -2.64 18.19
C GLU A 94 -23.93 -1.64 17.01
N ASP A 95 -22.92 -0.77 16.86
CA ASP A 95 -22.80 0.10 15.69
C ASP A 95 -22.60 -0.74 14.41
N ILE A 96 -21.77 -1.79 14.48
CA ILE A 96 -21.59 -2.73 13.36
C ILE A 96 -22.92 -3.35 12.98
N LYS A 97 -23.66 -3.89 13.94
CA LYS A 97 -24.99 -4.49 13.74
C LYS A 97 -25.96 -3.51 13.05
N THR A 98 -26.02 -2.28 13.55
CA THR A 98 -26.86 -1.21 12.99
C THR A 98 -26.53 -0.95 11.52
N LYS A 99 -25.24 -0.80 11.17
CA LYS A 99 -24.82 -0.57 9.79
C LYS A 99 -25.15 -1.74 8.87
N LEU A 100 -24.98 -2.97 9.36
CA LEU A 100 -25.33 -4.16 8.59
C LEU A 100 -26.83 -4.25 8.32
N MET A 101 -27.68 -3.93 9.33
CA MET A 101 -29.12 -3.86 9.19
C MET A 101 -29.54 -2.80 8.16
N ASP A 102 -28.97 -1.59 8.26
CA ASP A 102 -29.27 -0.50 7.31
C ASP A 102 -28.91 -0.90 5.89
N PHE A 103 -27.75 -1.51 5.70
CA PHE A 103 -27.29 -1.97 4.37
C PHE A 103 -28.16 -3.12 3.83
N SER A 104 -28.62 -4.04 4.68
CA SER A 104 -29.46 -5.16 4.30
C SER A 104 -30.78 -4.73 3.64
N ASN A 105 -31.32 -3.57 4.07
CA ASN A 105 -32.54 -2.98 3.49
C ASN A 105 -32.37 -2.55 2.02
N LEU A 106 -31.13 -2.44 1.54
CA LEU A 106 -30.82 -2.05 0.16
C LEU A 106 -30.60 -3.25 -0.75
N LEU A 107 -30.54 -4.46 -0.19
CA LEU A 107 -30.19 -5.67 -0.93
C LEU A 107 -31.36 -6.66 -1.01
N PRO A 108 -31.48 -7.44 -2.11
CA PRO A 108 -32.35 -8.61 -2.14
C PRO A 108 -31.94 -9.62 -1.07
N LYS A 109 -32.93 -10.29 -0.45
CA LYS A 109 -32.67 -11.34 0.55
C LYS A 109 -31.77 -12.45 0.00
N GLY A 110 -30.86 -12.94 0.85
CA GLY A 110 -29.92 -14.00 0.52
C GLY A 110 -28.64 -13.54 -0.18
N ASN A 111 -28.52 -12.25 -0.52
CA ASN A 111 -27.27 -11.70 -1.04
C ASN A 111 -26.23 -11.59 0.08
N TRP A 112 -24.96 -11.84 -0.27
CA TRP A 112 -23.86 -11.65 0.67
C TRP A 112 -23.69 -10.17 1.05
N ILE A 113 -23.55 -9.92 2.35
CA ILE A 113 -23.13 -8.63 2.87
C ILE A 113 -21.64 -8.69 3.18
N ARG A 114 -20.89 -7.82 2.51
CA ARG A 114 -19.46 -7.61 2.78
C ARG A 114 -19.31 -6.38 3.64
N ALA A 115 -18.63 -6.55 4.76
CA ALA A 115 -18.25 -5.47 5.66
C ALA A 115 -16.77 -5.57 5.97
N ALA A 116 -16.12 -4.45 6.21
CA ALA A 116 -14.67 -4.43 6.39
C ALA A 116 -14.20 -3.32 7.32
N GLY A 117 -12.99 -3.51 7.85
CA GLY A 117 -12.26 -2.47 8.55
C GLY A 117 -12.46 -2.44 10.06
N TYR A 118 -13.26 -3.33 10.67
CA TYR A 118 -13.41 -3.35 12.12
C TYR A 118 -12.06 -3.65 12.82
N ASP A 119 -11.93 -3.14 14.03
CA ASP A 119 -10.73 -3.30 14.84
C ASP A 119 -11.18 -3.49 16.30
N GLU A 120 -11.05 -4.72 16.83
CA GLU A 120 -11.48 -5.09 18.17
C GLU A 120 -10.78 -4.29 19.27
N PHE A 121 -9.57 -3.82 19.01
CA PHE A 121 -8.83 -2.98 19.95
C PHE A 121 -9.50 -1.61 20.17
N HIS A 122 -10.23 -1.11 19.16
CA HIS A 122 -10.91 0.17 19.19
C HIS A 122 -12.41 0.07 19.51
N LEU A 123 -12.97 -1.15 19.56
CA LEU A 123 -14.35 -1.34 19.96
C LEU A 123 -14.47 -1.23 21.49
N GLU A 124 -15.54 -0.58 21.98
CA GLU A 124 -15.87 -0.49 23.42
C GLU A 124 -16.02 -1.87 24.06
N ASP A 125 -16.46 -2.86 23.27
CA ASP A 125 -16.60 -4.25 23.67
C ASP A 125 -15.25 -4.94 23.94
N ALA A 126 -14.13 -4.39 23.48
CA ALA A 126 -12.76 -4.92 23.60
C ALA A 126 -12.63 -6.41 23.22
N ARG A 127 -13.37 -6.85 22.20
CA ARG A 127 -13.37 -8.21 21.65
C ARG A 127 -13.75 -8.21 20.17
N HIS A 128 -13.42 -9.28 19.50
CA HIS A 128 -13.98 -9.54 18.17
C HIS A 128 -15.49 -9.77 18.23
N PRO A 129 -16.27 -9.34 17.20
CA PRO A 129 -17.62 -9.83 16.98
C PRO A 129 -17.62 -11.36 16.80
N THR A 130 -18.74 -11.99 17.11
CA THR A 130 -18.98 -13.42 16.91
C THR A 130 -20.10 -13.65 15.90
N ARG A 131 -20.25 -14.91 15.45
CA ARG A 131 -21.38 -15.30 14.59
C ARG A 131 -22.73 -14.91 15.20
N TRP A 132 -22.87 -15.05 16.51
CA TRP A 132 -24.14 -14.76 17.22
C TRP A 132 -24.45 -13.27 17.26
N ASP A 133 -23.43 -12.39 17.39
CA ASP A 133 -23.63 -10.94 17.29
C ASP A 133 -24.19 -10.56 15.92
N LEU A 134 -23.70 -11.20 14.85
CA LEU A 134 -24.14 -10.96 13.48
C LEU A 134 -25.51 -11.59 13.19
N ASP A 135 -25.77 -12.79 13.72
CA ASP A 135 -27.08 -13.49 13.58
C ASP A 135 -28.21 -12.69 14.23
N ASP A 136 -27.95 -12.07 15.39
CA ASP A 136 -28.93 -11.23 16.08
C ASP A 136 -29.38 -10.03 15.23
N ALA A 137 -28.49 -9.50 14.40
CA ALA A 137 -28.79 -8.37 13.54
C ALA A 137 -29.45 -8.78 12.21
N ILE A 138 -28.89 -9.75 11.50
CA ILE A 138 -29.25 -10.08 10.12
C ILE A 138 -29.13 -11.58 9.80
N PRO A 139 -30.01 -12.42 10.37
CA PRO A 139 -29.94 -13.88 10.19
C PRO A 139 -30.22 -14.34 8.75
N ASP A 140 -30.94 -13.53 7.96
CA ASP A 140 -31.39 -13.87 6.59
C ASP A 140 -30.36 -13.58 5.49
N TYR A 141 -29.20 -13.01 5.84
CA TYR A 141 -28.13 -12.64 4.89
C TYR A 141 -26.80 -13.29 5.29
N PRO A 142 -26.07 -13.94 4.39
CA PRO A 142 -24.71 -14.37 4.68
C PRO A 142 -23.79 -13.14 4.83
N VAL A 143 -23.07 -13.06 5.95
CA VAL A 143 -22.20 -11.93 6.29
C VAL A 143 -20.76 -12.36 6.31
N LYS A 144 -19.89 -11.58 5.64
CA LYS A 144 -18.43 -11.63 5.75
C LYS A 144 -17.94 -10.29 6.26
N LEU A 145 -17.58 -10.21 7.53
CA LEU A 145 -17.02 -9.03 8.20
C LEU A 145 -15.50 -9.20 8.31
N ILE A 146 -14.73 -8.42 7.55
CA ILE A 146 -13.28 -8.53 7.48
C ILE A 146 -12.66 -7.58 8.52
N HIS A 147 -11.77 -8.10 9.34
CA HIS A 147 -10.93 -7.30 10.24
C HIS A 147 -9.98 -6.42 9.42
N ARG A 148 -9.62 -5.24 9.94
CA ARG A 148 -8.73 -4.29 9.26
C ARG A 148 -7.38 -4.87 8.80
N SER A 149 -6.83 -5.87 9.52
CA SER A 149 -5.56 -6.51 9.14
C SER A 149 -5.66 -7.36 7.87
N GLY A 150 -6.88 -7.73 7.44
CA GLY A 150 -7.10 -8.68 6.35
C GLY A 150 -6.82 -10.15 6.70
N HIS A 151 -6.21 -10.42 7.87
CA HIS A 151 -5.88 -11.78 8.35
C HIS A 151 -7.03 -12.43 9.11
N ALA A 152 -7.91 -11.65 9.73
CA ALA A 152 -9.08 -12.16 10.45
C ALA A 152 -10.38 -11.77 9.76
N MET A 153 -11.40 -12.61 9.91
CA MET A 153 -12.77 -12.31 9.49
C MET A 153 -13.78 -12.98 10.39
N VAL A 154 -14.98 -12.43 10.45
CA VAL A 154 -16.12 -13.04 11.15
C VAL A 154 -17.21 -13.36 10.14
N LEU A 155 -17.69 -14.60 10.18
CA LEU A 155 -18.85 -15.06 9.44
C LEU A 155 -20.03 -15.23 10.39
N ASN A 156 -21.24 -14.87 9.95
CA ASN A 156 -22.43 -15.27 10.67
C ASN A 156 -22.79 -16.75 10.40
N SER A 157 -23.79 -17.27 11.09
CA SER A 157 -24.15 -18.70 11.00
C SER A 157 -24.51 -19.11 9.58
N LEU A 158 -25.27 -18.31 8.87
CA LEU A 158 -25.67 -18.60 7.48
C LEU A 158 -24.45 -18.66 6.54
N ALA A 159 -23.49 -17.74 6.70
CA ALA A 159 -22.27 -17.74 5.90
C ALA A 159 -21.37 -18.96 6.22
N MET A 160 -21.31 -19.38 7.48
CA MET A 160 -20.58 -20.59 7.88
C MET A 160 -21.21 -21.86 7.32
N ASP A 161 -22.54 -21.96 7.34
CA ASP A 161 -23.27 -23.08 6.73
C ASP A 161 -22.99 -23.19 5.22
N ILE A 162 -23.01 -22.06 4.50
CA ILE A 162 -22.64 -22.00 3.08
C ILE A 162 -21.17 -22.41 2.85
N ALA A 163 -20.28 -22.03 3.77
CA ALA A 163 -18.87 -22.40 3.71
C ALA A 163 -18.59 -23.85 4.12
N GLY A 164 -19.59 -24.56 4.66
CA GLY A 164 -19.43 -25.92 5.15
C GLY A 164 -18.59 -26.03 6.42
N ILE A 165 -18.52 -24.95 7.23
CA ILE A 165 -17.79 -24.92 8.50
C ILE A 165 -18.71 -25.40 9.62
N THR A 166 -18.35 -26.54 10.22
CA THR A 166 -19.08 -27.22 11.31
C THR A 166 -18.21 -27.44 12.53
N ASP A 167 -18.77 -28.01 13.59
CA ASP A 167 -18.02 -28.38 14.79
C ASP A 167 -16.88 -29.36 14.50
N ASP A 168 -17.02 -30.22 13.48
CA ASP A 168 -16.05 -31.23 13.07
C ASP A 168 -15.04 -30.73 12.02
N THR A 169 -15.16 -29.51 11.53
CA THR A 169 -14.24 -28.99 10.51
C THR A 169 -12.84 -28.82 11.10
N VAL A 170 -11.85 -29.49 10.52
CA VAL A 170 -10.44 -29.36 10.92
C VAL A 170 -9.88 -28.04 10.38
N ASP A 171 -9.07 -27.36 11.17
CA ASP A 171 -8.40 -26.12 10.75
C ASP A 171 -7.51 -26.42 9.53
N PRO A 172 -7.69 -25.70 8.41
CA PRO A 172 -6.78 -25.82 7.28
C PRO A 172 -5.34 -25.42 7.66
N GLU A 173 -4.36 -25.96 6.95
CA GLU A 173 -2.96 -25.64 7.17
C GLU A 173 -2.70 -24.13 7.13
N GLY A 174 -1.98 -23.60 8.11
CA GLY A 174 -1.70 -22.16 8.24
C GLY A 174 -2.88 -21.30 8.72
N SER A 175 -4.05 -21.89 8.98
CA SER A 175 -5.28 -21.17 9.34
C SER A 175 -5.80 -21.59 10.72
N VAL A 176 -6.69 -20.78 11.31
CA VAL A 176 -7.33 -21.09 12.60
C VAL A 176 -8.82 -20.79 12.54
N ILE A 177 -9.63 -21.75 13.02
CA ILE A 177 -11.06 -21.57 13.31
C ILE A 177 -11.21 -21.39 14.81
N GLU A 178 -11.55 -20.18 15.26
CA GLU A 178 -11.78 -19.95 16.69
C GLU A 178 -13.01 -20.72 17.17
N ARG A 179 -12.89 -21.34 18.35
CA ARG A 179 -13.93 -22.18 18.93
C ARG A 179 -14.21 -21.81 20.38
N GLN A 180 -15.46 -21.96 20.80
CA GLN A 180 -15.81 -21.87 22.22
C GLN A 180 -15.08 -22.93 23.03
N HIS A 181 -14.43 -22.52 24.10
CA HIS A 181 -13.57 -23.39 24.92
C HIS A 181 -14.30 -24.61 25.50
N LEU A 182 -15.57 -24.48 25.87
CA LEU A 182 -16.33 -25.55 26.51
C LEU A 182 -17.02 -26.50 25.54
N THR A 183 -17.50 -26.00 24.41
CA THR A 183 -18.33 -26.76 23.47
C THR A 183 -17.58 -27.20 22.22
N GLY A 184 -16.47 -26.54 21.89
CA GLY A 184 -15.78 -26.73 20.61
C GLY A 184 -16.49 -26.10 19.42
N THR A 185 -17.63 -25.42 19.63
CA THR A 185 -18.40 -24.79 18.55
C THR A 185 -17.68 -23.59 17.97
N PRO A 186 -17.51 -23.49 16.64
CA PRO A 186 -16.91 -22.34 15.98
C PRO A 186 -17.63 -21.04 16.30
N THR A 187 -16.87 -20.00 16.67
CA THR A 187 -17.41 -18.69 17.05
C THR A 187 -17.76 -17.81 15.85
N GLY A 188 -17.36 -18.22 14.65
CA GLY A 188 -17.42 -17.42 13.44
C GLY A 188 -16.15 -16.64 13.15
N LEU A 189 -15.26 -16.46 14.12
CA LEU A 189 -13.96 -15.81 13.93
C LEU A 189 -12.95 -16.80 13.31
N LEU A 190 -12.38 -16.39 12.18
CA LEU A 190 -11.48 -17.18 11.35
C LEU A 190 -10.21 -16.39 11.08
N PHE A 191 -9.05 -17.05 11.15
CA PHE A 191 -7.76 -16.43 10.84
C PHE A 191 -7.12 -17.10 9.61
N ASP A 192 -6.62 -16.29 8.68
CA ASP A 192 -5.94 -16.68 7.42
C ASP A 192 -6.76 -17.64 6.54
N MET A 193 -8.09 -17.60 6.64
CA MET A 193 -9.01 -18.44 5.86
C MET A 193 -9.51 -17.80 4.57
N ASN A 194 -8.87 -16.72 4.08
CA ASN A 194 -9.33 -16.02 2.89
C ASN A 194 -9.47 -16.94 1.66
N ASN A 195 -8.48 -17.80 1.41
CA ASN A 195 -8.49 -18.73 0.28
C ASN A 195 -9.63 -19.76 0.36
N TYR A 196 -9.98 -20.16 1.59
CA TYR A 196 -11.09 -21.10 1.81
C TYR A 196 -12.44 -20.41 1.58
N ILE A 197 -12.66 -19.26 2.19
CA ILE A 197 -13.95 -18.54 2.15
C ILE A 197 -14.22 -17.93 0.78
N ASN A 198 -13.20 -17.47 0.06
CA ASN A 198 -13.37 -16.92 -1.28
C ASN A 198 -13.89 -17.94 -2.32
N LYS A 199 -13.79 -19.25 -2.05
CA LYS A 199 -14.37 -20.28 -2.93
C LYS A 199 -15.90 -20.30 -2.92
N VAL A 200 -16.52 -19.82 -1.85
CA VAL A 200 -17.97 -19.82 -1.64
C VAL A 200 -18.57 -18.43 -1.61
N THR A 201 -17.75 -17.40 -1.37
CA THR A 201 -18.20 -16.00 -1.47
C THR A 201 -18.30 -15.63 -2.95
N PRO A 202 -19.43 -15.15 -3.44
CA PRO A 202 -19.54 -14.68 -4.83
C PRO A 202 -18.47 -13.66 -5.17
N GLU A 203 -18.02 -13.59 -6.39
CA GLU A 203 -17.17 -12.49 -6.85
C GLU A 203 -17.93 -11.16 -6.78
N LEU A 204 -17.19 -10.05 -6.77
CA LEU A 204 -17.81 -8.74 -6.92
C LEU A 204 -18.45 -8.63 -8.30
N SER A 205 -19.63 -8.03 -8.38
CA SER A 205 -20.24 -7.72 -9.67
C SER A 205 -19.40 -6.71 -10.45
N ASP A 206 -19.54 -6.68 -11.77
CA ASP A 206 -18.88 -5.67 -12.62
C ASP A 206 -19.26 -4.24 -12.18
N GLU A 207 -20.47 -4.04 -11.68
CA GLU A 207 -20.96 -2.77 -11.15
C GLU A 207 -20.22 -2.41 -9.85
N ASP A 208 -20.10 -3.34 -8.89
CA ASP A 208 -19.34 -3.11 -7.65
C ASP A 208 -17.87 -2.80 -7.95
N ILE A 209 -17.26 -3.57 -8.85
CA ILE A 209 -15.89 -3.33 -9.28
C ILE A 209 -15.75 -1.92 -9.88
N SER A 210 -16.67 -1.52 -10.75
CA SER A 210 -16.65 -0.18 -11.38
C SER A 210 -16.80 0.94 -10.37
N ILE A 211 -17.74 0.81 -9.43
CA ILE A 211 -17.96 1.80 -8.35
C ILE A 211 -16.73 1.88 -7.43
N GLY A 212 -16.26 0.73 -6.94
CA GLY A 212 -15.10 0.67 -6.04
C GLY A 212 -13.83 1.19 -6.70
N LEU A 213 -13.60 0.85 -7.96
CA LEU A 213 -12.46 1.33 -8.74
C LEU A 213 -12.50 2.84 -8.96
N GLY A 214 -13.68 3.40 -9.27
CA GLY A 214 -13.86 4.84 -9.40
C GLY A 214 -13.53 5.59 -8.10
N ARG A 215 -14.01 5.09 -6.95
CA ARG A 215 -13.70 5.66 -5.64
C ARG A 215 -12.23 5.53 -5.29
N TYR A 216 -11.65 4.35 -5.45
CA TYR A 216 -10.24 4.08 -5.21
C TYR A 216 -9.33 4.98 -6.06
N ASN A 217 -9.60 5.11 -7.37
CA ASN A 217 -8.87 5.99 -8.27
C ASN A 217 -8.96 7.46 -7.83
N ALA A 218 -10.14 7.93 -7.47
CA ALA A 218 -10.33 9.29 -6.96
C ALA A 218 -9.56 9.55 -5.67
N LEU A 219 -9.53 8.58 -4.74
CA LEU A 219 -8.72 8.65 -3.51
C LEU A 219 -7.22 8.71 -3.83
N CYS A 220 -6.72 7.82 -4.70
CA CYS A 220 -5.32 7.85 -5.13
C CYS A 220 -4.92 9.23 -5.64
N LEU A 221 -5.70 9.79 -6.57
CA LEU A 221 -5.41 11.08 -7.19
C LEU A 221 -5.52 12.23 -6.17
N SER A 222 -6.52 12.20 -5.27
CA SER A 222 -6.71 13.21 -4.23
C SER A 222 -5.56 13.24 -3.21
N TYR A 223 -4.87 12.13 -3.02
CA TYR A 223 -3.69 12.01 -2.17
C TYR A 223 -2.37 12.16 -2.94
N GLY A 224 -2.42 12.43 -4.24
CA GLY A 224 -1.23 12.62 -5.06
C GLY A 224 -0.45 11.34 -5.37
N LEU A 225 -1.09 10.18 -5.24
CA LEU A 225 -0.52 8.90 -5.62
C LEU A 225 -0.56 8.75 -7.13
N THR A 226 0.60 8.72 -7.75
CA THR A 226 0.78 8.61 -9.21
C THR A 226 1.30 7.24 -9.63
N SER A 227 1.78 6.45 -8.66
CA SER A 227 2.30 5.10 -8.88
C SER A 227 1.98 4.21 -7.68
N LEU A 228 1.64 2.95 -7.92
CA LEU A 228 1.22 1.96 -6.95
C LEU A 228 2.01 0.67 -7.14
N ASN A 229 2.52 0.09 -6.05
CA ASN A 229 3.12 -1.24 -6.08
C ASN A 229 2.12 -2.22 -5.46
N ASP A 230 1.46 -3.02 -6.30
CA ASP A 230 0.51 -4.03 -5.85
C ASP A 230 1.24 -5.26 -5.30
N ALA A 231 1.19 -5.42 -3.98
CA ALA A 231 1.92 -6.43 -3.23
C ALA A 231 1.06 -7.65 -2.87
N SER A 232 -0.03 -7.89 -3.59
CA SER A 232 -0.97 -8.97 -3.29
C SER A 232 -0.37 -10.34 -3.60
N ILE A 233 -0.37 -11.25 -2.61
CA ILE A 233 0.18 -12.61 -2.73
C ILE A 233 -0.58 -13.46 -3.77
N ASN A 234 -1.88 -13.18 -3.96
CA ASN A 234 -2.74 -13.90 -4.89
C ASN A 234 -2.71 -13.33 -6.31
N ASN A 235 -1.74 -12.50 -6.66
CA ASN A 235 -1.58 -11.92 -7.97
C ASN A 235 -1.14 -12.96 -9.00
N ASP A 236 -2.07 -13.33 -9.85
CA ASP A 236 -1.94 -14.29 -10.94
C ASP A 236 -2.12 -13.60 -12.32
N LEU A 237 -2.15 -14.40 -13.38
CA LEU A 237 -2.35 -13.90 -14.75
C LEU A 237 -3.72 -13.28 -14.97
N VAL A 238 -4.77 -13.77 -14.30
CA VAL A 238 -6.14 -13.26 -14.44
C VAL A 238 -6.22 -11.84 -13.84
N LYS A 239 -5.68 -11.65 -12.64
CA LYS A 239 -5.62 -10.33 -11.99
C LYS A 239 -4.70 -9.37 -12.74
N MET A 240 -3.60 -9.87 -13.30
CA MET A 240 -2.76 -9.06 -14.18
C MET A 240 -3.55 -8.52 -15.38
N ASP A 241 -4.27 -9.38 -16.08
CA ASP A 241 -5.07 -9.00 -17.26
C ASP A 241 -6.21 -8.04 -16.87
N LEU A 242 -6.85 -8.27 -15.73
CA LEU A 242 -7.88 -7.37 -15.17
C LEU A 242 -7.33 -5.96 -14.90
N LEU A 243 -6.22 -5.85 -14.14
CA LEU A 243 -5.61 -4.56 -13.84
C LEU A 243 -5.05 -3.85 -15.08
N LYS A 244 -4.52 -4.61 -16.05
CA LYS A 244 -4.15 -4.05 -17.35
C LYS A 244 -5.36 -3.46 -18.08
N GLY A 245 -6.50 -4.18 -18.08
CA GLY A 245 -7.74 -3.68 -18.67
C GLY A 245 -8.18 -2.35 -18.05
N PHE A 246 -8.08 -2.21 -16.71
CA PHE A 246 -8.39 -0.94 -16.02
C PHE A 246 -7.43 0.20 -16.39
N LYS A 247 -6.17 -0.12 -16.69
CA LYS A 247 -5.20 0.86 -17.20
C LYS A 247 -5.51 1.27 -18.65
N GLU A 248 -5.82 0.32 -19.50
CA GLU A 248 -6.06 0.54 -20.94
C GLU A 248 -7.34 1.32 -21.20
N ASN A 249 -8.39 1.11 -20.40
CA ASN A 249 -9.66 1.85 -20.51
C ASN A 249 -9.67 3.16 -19.72
N GLY A 250 -8.58 3.49 -18.99
CA GLY A 250 -8.43 4.75 -18.27
C GLY A 250 -9.22 4.84 -16.96
N THR A 251 -9.77 3.75 -16.42
CA THR A 251 -10.48 3.75 -15.13
C THR A 251 -9.53 3.81 -13.94
N LEU A 252 -8.31 3.31 -14.06
CA LEU A 252 -7.27 3.41 -13.05
C LEU A 252 -6.09 4.21 -13.60
N ILE A 253 -5.92 5.43 -13.12
CA ILE A 253 -4.96 6.41 -13.65
C ILE A 253 -3.52 6.18 -13.14
N PRO A 254 -3.24 5.96 -11.82
CA PRO A 254 -1.87 5.74 -11.35
C PRO A 254 -1.19 4.58 -12.05
N SER A 255 0.11 4.66 -12.29
CA SER A 255 0.89 3.54 -12.83
C SER A 255 0.95 2.38 -11.82
N ILE A 256 1.08 1.16 -12.33
CA ILE A 256 1.10 -0.05 -11.51
C ILE A 256 2.44 -0.77 -11.68
N ASN A 257 3.06 -1.12 -10.58
CA ASN A 257 4.10 -2.13 -10.49
C ASN A 257 3.47 -3.38 -9.85
N PHE A 258 3.20 -4.39 -10.68
CA PHE A 258 2.44 -5.58 -10.32
C PHE A 258 3.38 -6.67 -9.79
N MET A 259 3.39 -6.90 -8.49
CA MET A 259 4.12 -8.02 -7.91
C MET A 259 3.38 -9.32 -8.18
N VAL A 260 4.12 -10.35 -8.57
CA VAL A 260 3.58 -11.69 -8.87
C VAL A 260 3.57 -12.52 -7.60
N GLY A 261 2.44 -13.13 -7.24
CA GLY A 261 2.40 -14.08 -6.14
C GLY A 261 3.35 -15.27 -6.39
N ILE A 262 4.14 -15.65 -5.40
CA ILE A 262 5.19 -16.67 -5.57
C ILE A 262 4.63 -17.99 -6.09
N ASP A 263 3.44 -18.39 -5.65
CA ASP A 263 2.76 -19.62 -6.07
C ASP A 263 2.31 -19.58 -7.54
N HIS A 264 2.20 -18.39 -8.12
CA HIS A 264 1.81 -18.17 -9.51
C HIS A 264 3.00 -17.90 -10.43
N LEU A 265 4.20 -17.69 -9.89
CA LEU A 265 5.38 -17.27 -10.63
C LEU A 265 5.72 -18.21 -11.80
N GLU A 266 5.57 -19.52 -11.62
CA GLU A 266 5.81 -20.51 -12.68
C GLU A 266 4.95 -20.25 -13.92
N ASN A 267 3.69 -19.83 -13.76
CA ASN A 267 2.79 -19.54 -14.87
C ASN A 267 3.27 -18.33 -15.70
N PHE A 268 3.83 -17.31 -15.04
CA PHE A 268 4.45 -16.16 -15.71
C PHE A 268 5.69 -16.56 -16.49
N ILE A 269 6.59 -17.34 -15.87
CA ILE A 269 7.81 -17.85 -16.50
C ILE A 269 7.47 -18.69 -17.75
N ARG A 270 6.50 -19.62 -17.66
CA ARG A 270 6.05 -20.45 -18.79
C ARG A 270 5.49 -19.63 -19.95
N LYS A 271 4.85 -18.47 -19.66
CA LYS A 271 4.42 -17.51 -20.69
C LYS A 271 5.54 -16.59 -21.21
N GLY A 272 6.76 -16.73 -20.70
CA GLY A 272 7.90 -15.90 -21.09
C GLY A 272 7.86 -14.49 -20.49
N ILE A 273 6.99 -14.22 -19.51
CA ILE A 273 6.87 -12.92 -18.83
C ILE A 273 7.99 -12.80 -17.80
N LYS A 274 8.68 -11.65 -17.80
CA LYS A 274 9.86 -11.38 -16.96
C LYS A 274 9.62 -10.20 -16.03
N PHE A 275 10.43 -10.13 -14.98
CA PHE A 275 10.54 -8.92 -14.16
C PHE A 275 10.89 -7.70 -15.03
N GLY A 276 10.17 -6.60 -14.81
CA GLY A 276 10.34 -5.36 -15.56
C GLY A 276 9.61 -5.29 -16.92
N ASP A 277 9.00 -6.38 -17.38
CA ASP A 277 8.20 -6.37 -18.61
C ASP A 277 6.99 -5.43 -18.48
N GLY A 278 6.56 -4.90 -19.61
CA GLY A 278 5.39 -4.05 -19.73
C GLY A 278 5.72 -2.60 -20.04
N LEU A 279 4.68 -1.75 -20.09
CA LEU A 279 4.79 -0.32 -20.35
C LEU A 279 5.08 0.44 -19.04
N ASP A 280 5.50 1.70 -19.13
CA ASP A 280 5.73 2.53 -17.94
C ASP A 280 4.47 2.79 -17.09
N SER A 281 3.29 2.57 -17.66
CA SER A 281 2.01 2.61 -16.94
C SER A 281 1.67 1.30 -16.21
N PHE A 282 2.28 0.17 -16.61
CA PHE A 282 2.08 -1.14 -16.00
C PHE A 282 3.32 -2.01 -16.17
N LYS A 283 4.02 -2.30 -15.08
CA LYS A 283 5.24 -3.12 -15.03
C LYS A 283 5.01 -4.39 -14.23
N ILE A 284 5.65 -5.47 -14.67
CA ILE A 284 5.76 -6.70 -13.86
C ILE A 284 6.85 -6.48 -12.81
N GLY A 285 6.46 -6.60 -11.56
CA GLY A 285 7.30 -6.36 -10.38
C GLY A 285 7.91 -7.63 -9.79
N SER A 286 8.19 -7.55 -8.49
CA SER A 286 8.82 -8.60 -7.69
C SER A 286 7.96 -9.85 -7.57
N ALA A 287 8.56 -10.99 -7.26
CA ALA A 287 7.86 -12.16 -6.74
C ALA A 287 7.55 -11.92 -5.25
N LYS A 288 6.27 -11.89 -4.89
CA LYS A 288 5.79 -11.67 -3.51
C LYS A 288 5.78 -12.96 -2.74
N ILE A 289 6.39 -12.96 -1.55
CA ILE A 289 6.37 -14.04 -0.56
C ILE A 289 5.77 -13.49 0.72
N VAL A 290 4.88 -14.23 1.36
CA VAL A 290 4.38 -13.92 2.71
C VAL A 290 5.00 -14.91 3.69
N LEU A 291 5.75 -14.40 4.66
CA LEU A 291 6.35 -15.15 5.73
C LEU A 291 5.57 -14.88 7.02
N SER A 292 4.72 -15.82 7.40
CA SER A 292 3.77 -15.69 8.51
C SER A 292 4.21 -16.45 9.75
N LEU A 293 3.76 -15.97 10.92
CA LEU A 293 3.84 -16.62 12.23
C LEU A 293 2.46 -16.80 12.88
N THR A 294 1.37 -16.65 12.16
CA THR A 294 -0.01 -16.69 12.68
C THR A 294 -0.30 -17.94 13.51
N THR A 295 0.22 -19.09 13.11
CA THR A 295 0.08 -20.36 13.87
C THR A 295 1.15 -20.57 14.92
N GLY A 296 2.05 -19.60 15.15
CA GLY A 296 3.25 -19.75 16.00
C GLY A 296 4.39 -20.52 15.35
N VAL A 297 4.16 -21.07 14.16
CA VAL A 297 5.16 -21.74 13.31
C VAL A 297 5.41 -20.88 12.07
N LEU A 298 6.65 -20.88 11.61
CA LEU A 298 7.04 -20.13 10.42
C LEU A 298 6.47 -20.80 9.16
N ASP A 299 5.72 -20.04 8.37
CA ASP A 299 5.16 -20.49 7.10
C ASP A 299 5.47 -19.45 5.99
N PRO A 300 6.17 -19.83 4.89
CA PRO A 300 6.84 -21.12 4.65
C PRO A 300 7.99 -21.40 5.62
N ASP A 301 8.36 -22.67 5.76
CA ASP A 301 9.51 -23.06 6.59
C ASP A 301 10.84 -22.52 6.04
N LYS A 302 11.92 -22.56 6.84
CA LYS A 302 13.23 -22.03 6.47
C LYS A 302 13.80 -22.62 5.18
N LYS A 303 13.59 -23.91 4.91
CA LYS A 303 14.11 -24.59 3.72
C LYS A 303 13.31 -24.20 2.50
N GLU A 304 12.01 -24.16 2.64
CA GLU A 304 11.08 -23.74 1.60
C GLU A 304 11.31 -22.27 1.21
N LEU A 305 11.40 -21.35 2.20
CA LEU A 305 11.69 -19.94 1.96
C LEU A 305 12.95 -19.75 1.11
N ARG A 306 14.06 -20.42 1.45
CA ARG A 306 15.30 -20.38 0.66
C ARG A 306 15.09 -20.90 -0.77
N SER A 307 14.32 -21.96 -0.93
CA SER A 307 14.01 -22.54 -2.24
C SER A 307 13.20 -21.59 -3.11
N LEU A 308 12.20 -20.92 -2.55
CA LEU A 308 11.36 -19.93 -3.23
C LEU A 308 12.17 -18.69 -3.66
N ILE A 309 13.01 -18.15 -2.77
CA ILE A 309 13.91 -17.03 -3.09
C ILE A 309 14.87 -17.42 -4.21
N ALA A 310 15.54 -18.57 -4.09
CA ALA A 310 16.46 -19.04 -5.10
C ALA A 310 15.78 -19.29 -6.45
N TYR A 311 14.56 -19.84 -6.44
CA TYR A 311 13.76 -20.06 -7.64
C TYR A 311 13.43 -18.74 -8.34
N ALA A 312 12.91 -17.75 -7.62
CA ALA A 312 12.59 -16.44 -8.18
C ALA A 312 13.83 -15.74 -8.76
N ASN A 313 14.93 -15.67 -7.98
CA ASN A 313 16.15 -15.00 -8.42
C ASN A 313 16.80 -15.70 -9.63
N ARG A 314 16.82 -17.05 -9.72
CA ARG A 314 17.33 -17.79 -10.90
C ARG A 314 16.52 -17.51 -12.16
N ASN A 315 15.25 -17.17 -12.02
CA ASN A 315 14.37 -16.80 -13.13
C ASN A 315 14.33 -15.30 -13.40
N GLY A 316 15.23 -14.53 -12.77
CA GLY A 316 15.39 -13.10 -13.02
C GLY A 316 14.43 -12.21 -12.27
N PHE A 317 13.69 -12.72 -11.27
CA PHE A 317 12.78 -11.93 -10.46
C PHE A 317 13.44 -11.47 -9.16
N GLN A 318 13.28 -10.20 -8.82
CA GLN A 318 13.45 -9.66 -7.48
C GLN A 318 12.42 -10.32 -6.56
N VAL A 319 12.74 -10.58 -5.29
CA VAL A 319 11.75 -11.01 -4.30
C VAL A 319 11.34 -9.86 -3.37
N ALA A 320 10.06 -9.87 -2.94
CA ALA A 320 9.51 -9.00 -1.92
C ALA A 320 8.91 -9.88 -0.82
N ILE A 321 9.54 -9.87 0.37
CA ILE A 321 9.22 -10.78 1.47
C ILE A 321 8.50 -10.02 2.58
N HIS A 322 7.24 -10.34 2.84
CA HIS A 322 6.52 -9.86 4.03
C HIS A 322 7.18 -10.44 5.28
N ALA A 323 7.60 -9.58 6.19
CA ALA A 323 8.17 -9.96 7.49
C ALA A 323 7.96 -8.83 8.52
N VAL A 324 7.17 -9.09 9.52
CA VAL A 324 6.69 -8.11 10.52
C VAL A 324 7.42 -8.26 11.84
N GLU A 325 7.35 -9.45 12.44
CA GLU A 325 7.94 -9.75 13.72
C GLU A 325 9.45 -9.97 13.60
N ASN A 326 10.18 -9.73 14.67
CA ASN A 326 11.63 -9.89 14.70
C ASN A 326 12.10 -11.27 14.19
N ARG A 327 11.39 -12.35 14.56
CA ARG A 327 11.71 -13.70 14.10
C ARG A 327 11.54 -13.87 12.60
N SER A 328 10.46 -13.34 12.01
CA SER A 328 10.21 -13.37 10.56
C SER A 328 11.28 -12.58 9.81
N ILE A 329 11.63 -11.38 10.30
CA ILE A 329 12.69 -10.53 9.71
C ILE A 329 14.04 -11.24 9.74
N MET A 330 14.40 -11.86 10.88
CA MET A 330 15.64 -12.61 11.04
C MET A 330 15.74 -13.76 10.04
N GLU A 331 14.66 -14.51 9.85
CA GLU A 331 14.64 -15.64 8.91
C GLU A 331 14.66 -15.17 7.45
N ALA A 332 13.94 -14.09 7.12
CA ALA A 332 14.00 -13.50 5.78
C ALA A 332 15.41 -13.01 5.43
N VAL A 333 16.07 -12.29 6.34
CA VAL A 333 17.47 -11.85 6.17
C VAL A 333 18.41 -13.05 6.03
N SER A 334 18.26 -14.08 6.89
CA SER A 334 19.10 -15.28 6.83
C SER A 334 18.94 -16.05 5.51
N ALA A 335 17.70 -16.15 5.02
CA ALA A 335 17.44 -16.82 3.75
C ALA A 335 18.03 -16.05 2.56
N LEU A 336 17.96 -14.72 2.56
CA LEU A 336 18.58 -13.87 1.54
C LEU A 336 20.11 -13.96 1.57
N GLU A 337 20.73 -13.99 2.75
CA GLU A 337 22.17 -14.21 2.92
C GLU A 337 22.62 -15.55 2.35
N ASP A 338 21.92 -16.63 2.71
CA ASP A 338 22.26 -17.97 2.25
C ASP A 338 22.15 -18.10 0.73
N VAL A 339 21.12 -17.53 0.12
CA VAL A 339 20.94 -17.55 -1.34
C VAL A 339 22.01 -16.71 -2.04
N GLY A 340 22.36 -15.53 -1.49
CA GLY A 340 23.42 -14.66 -2.00
C GLY A 340 24.80 -15.33 -1.94
N ASN A 341 25.15 -15.97 -0.83
CA ASN A 341 26.44 -16.66 -0.63
C ASN A 341 26.60 -17.88 -1.55
N ASN A 342 25.52 -18.52 -1.95
CA ASN A 342 25.54 -19.69 -2.87
C ASN A 342 25.63 -19.30 -4.36
N GLY A 343 25.97 -18.03 -4.67
CA GLY A 343 26.22 -17.57 -6.04
C GLY A 343 24.96 -17.43 -6.91
N VAL A 344 23.79 -17.48 -6.30
CA VAL A 344 22.54 -17.13 -6.97
C VAL A 344 22.46 -15.60 -7.05
N VAL A 345 23.08 -15.09 -8.09
CA VAL A 345 22.97 -13.72 -8.63
C VAL A 345 23.08 -12.55 -7.64
N ASN A 346 24.24 -11.93 -7.61
CA ASN A 346 24.42 -10.56 -7.08
C ASN A 346 23.72 -9.55 -8.02
N GLY A 347 22.94 -8.62 -7.45
CA GLY A 347 22.38 -7.50 -8.20
C GLY A 347 20.86 -7.34 -8.12
N PHE A 348 20.11 -8.30 -7.55
CA PHE A 348 18.72 -8.08 -7.20
C PHE A 348 18.65 -7.17 -5.97
N ARG A 349 17.82 -6.14 -6.04
CA ARG A 349 17.42 -5.32 -4.89
C ARG A 349 16.32 -6.07 -4.12
N ASN A 350 16.62 -7.31 -3.63
CA ASN A 350 15.64 -8.08 -2.87
C ASN A 350 15.16 -7.25 -1.69
N ARG A 351 13.85 -7.32 -1.40
CA ARG A 351 13.23 -6.40 -0.46
C ARG A 351 12.50 -7.11 0.66
N ILE A 352 12.55 -6.50 1.84
CA ILE A 352 11.72 -6.87 2.99
C ILE A 352 10.59 -5.85 3.10
N GLU A 353 9.38 -6.37 3.21
CA GLU A 353 8.17 -5.58 3.44
C GLU A 353 7.92 -5.47 4.94
N HIS A 354 7.41 -4.33 5.39
CA HIS A 354 7.11 -3.95 6.77
C HIS A 354 8.34 -3.73 7.63
N CYS A 355 9.11 -4.79 7.95
CA CYS A 355 10.34 -4.68 8.75
C CYS A 355 10.10 -3.97 10.10
N SER A 356 9.00 -4.33 10.80
CA SER A 356 8.51 -3.55 11.94
C SER A 356 9.36 -3.72 13.19
N GLU A 357 9.66 -4.97 13.60
CA GLU A 357 10.42 -5.27 14.82
C GLU A 357 11.89 -5.56 14.48
N CYS A 358 12.60 -4.56 13.96
CA CYS A 358 13.93 -4.75 13.41
C CYS A 358 15.03 -4.25 14.37
N THR A 359 15.73 -5.19 14.99
CA THR A 359 16.83 -4.94 15.93
C THR A 359 18.08 -4.41 15.22
N PRO A 360 19.02 -3.74 15.93
CA PRO A 360 20.22 -3.15 15.33
C PRO A 360 21.11 -4.14 14.57
N ASP A 361 21.23 -5.37 15.06
CA ASP A 361 21.98 -6.43 14.38
C ASP A 361 21.33 -6.84 13.04
N LEU A 362 19.99 -6.80 12.95
CA LEU A 362 19.27 -7.03 11.69
C LEU A 362 19.47 -5.85 10.71
N VAL A 363 19.50 -4.60 11.21
CA VAL A 363 19.83 -3.43 10.39
C VAL A 363 21.22 -3.59 9.76
N ASP A 364 22.23 -3.99 10.53
CA ASP A 364 23.60 -4.21 10.05
C ASP A 364 23.64 -5.31 8.96
N ARG A 365 22.87 -6.38 9.13
CA ARG A 365 22.78 -7.48 8.17
C ARG A 365 22.04 -7.07 6.89
N ILE A 366 20.96 -6.29 7.00
CA ILE A 366 20.21 -5.72 5.88
C ILE A 366 21.14 -4.91 4.97
N ILE A 367 21.98 -4.02 5.57
CA ILE A 367 22.95 -3.22 4.81
C ILE A 367 23.99 -4.10 4.15
N LYS A 368 24.62 -4.98 4.91
CA LYS A 368 25.69 -5.86 4.43
C LYS A 368 25.26 -6.68 3.20
N ASN A 369 23.99 -7.03 3.12
CA ASN A 369 23.43 -7.84 2.05
C ASN A 369 22.70 -7.02 0.98
N HIS A 370 22.82 -5.69 0.99
CA HIS A 370 22.19 -4.78 0.03
C HIS A 370 20.67 -5.01 -0.11
N ILE A 371 20.03 -5.40 0.98
CA ILE A 371 18.58 -5.58 1.05
C ILE A 371 17.94 -4.19 1.13
N VAL A 372 16.87 -3.97 0.37
CA VAL A 372 16.06 -2.74 0.45
C VAL A 372 14.81 -2.99 1.29
N VAL A 373 14.23 -1.94 1.85
CA VAL A 373 13.08 -2.08 2.77
C VAL A 373 11.91 -1.22 2.28
N SER A 374 10.71 -1.81 2.29
CA SER A 374 9.46 -1.09 2.15
C SER A 374 8.70 -1.16 3.47
N THR A 375 8.40 0.00 4.07
CA THR A 375 7.77 0.07 5.40
C THR A 375 6.59 1.04 5.42
N GLN A 376 5.79 1.01 6.49
CA GLN A 376 4.55 1.78 6.62
C GLN A 376 4.57 2.65 7.87
N PRO A 377 5.18 3.86 7.82
CA PRO A 377 5.23 4.73 8.99
C PRO A 377 3.85 5.11 9.53
N ALA A 378 2.84 5.18 8.67
CA ALA A 378 1.48 5.50 9.07
C ALA A 378 0.88 4.47 10.06
N PHE A 379 1.40 3.24 10.13
CA PHE A 379 1.01 2.28 11.17
C PHE A 379 1.31 2.78 12.58
N LEU A 380 2.37 3.55 12.77
CA LEU A 380 2.65 4.17 14.07
C LEU A 380 1.54 5.16 14.48
N TYR A 381 1.00 5.89 13.51
CA TYR A 381 -0.09 6.82 13.77
C TYR A 381 -1.38 6.07 14.11
N TYR A 382 -1.77 5.09 13.32
CA TYR A 382 -3.04 4.38 13.50
C TYR A 382 -2.99 3.31 14.60
N ASN A 383 -1.85 2.63 14.78
CA ASN A 383 -1.71 1.46 15.66
C ASN A 383 -0.80 1.69 16.86
N GLY A 384 -0.34 2.92 17.08
CA GLY A 384 0.66 3.20 18.12
C GLY A 384 0.26 2.71 19.51
N GLN A 385 -1.01 2.89 19.92
CA GLN A 385 -1.51 2.40 21.21
C GLN A 385 -1.49 0.88 21.30
N ARG A 386 -1.93 0.19 20.23
CA ARG A 386 -1.87 -1.28 20.15
C ARG A 386 -0.42 -1.76 20.28
N TYR A 387 0.53 -1.14 19.58
CA TYR A 387 1.95 -1.52 19.69
C TYR A 387 2.50 -1.33 21.10
N LEU A 388 2.11 -0.25 21.78
CA LEU A 388 2.51 -0.04 23.18
C LEU A 388 1.90 -1.06 24.14
N ALA A 389 0.72 -1.60 23.83
CA ALA A 389 0.03 -2.59 24.64
C ALA A 389 0.50 -4.03 24.37
N GLU A 390 0.63 -4.41 23.10
CA GLU A 390 0.71 -5.82 22.68
C GLU A 390 2.12 -6.29 22.27
N VAL A 391 2.98 -5.37 21.76
CA VAL A 391 4.33 -5.78 21.34
C VAL A 391 5.18 -6.15 22.55
N ASP A 392 5.95 -7.25 22.42
CA ASP A 392 6.89 -7.70 23.45
C ASP A 392 7.86 -6.57 23.83
N GLU A 393 8.04 -6.34 25.14
CA GLU A 393 8.91 -5.28 25.68
C GLU A 393 10.33 -5.30 25.07
N ARG A 394 10.84 -6.49 24.73
CA ARG A 394 12.16 -6.66 24.09
C ARG A 394 12.28 -5.99 22.75
N TYR A 395 11.15 -5.83 22.02
CA TYR A 395 11.13 -5.29 20.66
C TYR A 395 10.49 -3.91 20.55
N LYS A 396 9.76 -3.45 21.57
CA LYS A 396 9.11 -2.13 21.56
C LYS A 396 10.05 -0.98 21.18
N GLU A 397 11.29 -1.02 21.66
CA GLU A 397 12.27 0.02 21.33
C GLU A 397 12.80 -0.03 19.89
N PHE A 398 12.56 -1.14 19.17
CA PHE A 398 13.01 -1.38 17.80
C PHE A 398 11.87 -1.34 16.78
N LEU A 399 10.71 -0.80 17.17
CA LEU A 399 9.56 -0.68 16.28
C LEU A 399 9.81 0.35 15.18
N TYR A 400 9.71 -0.11 13.93
CA TYR A 400 9.89 0.73 12.74
C TYR A 400 11.15 1.60 12.84
N PRO A 401 12.38 1.03 12.82
CA PRO A 401 13.62 1.77 13.03
C PRO A 401 14.04 2.56 11.79
N ILE A 402 13.14 3.44 11.34
CA ILE A 402 13.24 4.22 10.11
C ILE A 402 14.48 5.12 10.10
N GLY A 403 14.72 5.79 11.22
CA GLY A 403 15.89 6.67 11.37
C GLY A 403 17.20 5.90 11.33
N SER A 404 17.24 4.75 11.98
CA SER A 404 18.39 3.84 11.99
C SER A 404 18.68 3.29 10.60
N LEU A 405 17.66 2.78 9.89
CA LEU A 405 17.78 2.27 8.52
C LEU A 405 18.32 3.33 7.56
N ILE A 406 17.75 4.55 7.57
CA ILE A 406 18.21 5.65 6.70
C ILE A 406 19.64 6.09 7.04
N LYS A 407 19.97 6.26 8.33
CA LYS A 407 21.33 6.65 8.77
C LYS A 407 22.37 5.64 8.36
N SER A 408 22.00 4.37 8.37
CA SER A 408 22.88 3.28 7.97
C SER A 408 23.03 3.13 6.45
N GLY A 409 22.28 3.90 5.65
CA GLY A 409 22.37 3.91 4.19
C GLY A 409 21.47 2.88 3.49
N VAL A 410 20.51 2.27 4.20
CA VAL A 410 19.49 1.42 3.58
C VAL A 410 18.56 2.29 2.73
N THR A 411 18.32 1.89 1.47
CA THR A 411 17.25 2.51 0.68
C THR A 411 15.91 2.06 1.23
N LEU A 412 15.12 3.03 1.71
CA LEU A 412 13.87 2.81 2.43
C LEU A 412 12.73 3.52 1.72
N ALA A 413 11.73 2.76 1.29
CA ALA A 413 10.50 3.31 0.71
C ALA A 413 9.33 3.20 1.67
N TYR A 414 8.32 4.06 1.46
CA TYR A 414 7.09 4.03 2.24
C TYR A 414 5.90 3.58 1.38
N GLY A 415 5.06 2.75 1.98
CA GLY A 415 3.78 2.31 1.45
C GLY A 415 2.64 2.50 2.44
N SER A 416 1.42 2.30 1.99
CA SER A 416 0.23 2.36 2.84
C SER A 416 -0.17 1.02 3.41
N ASP A 417 0.05 -0.02 2.64
CA ASP A 417 -0.55 -1.35 2.87
C ASP A 417 -2.10 -1.29 2.83
N SER A 418 -2.64 -0.33 2.04
CA SER A 418 -4.11 -0.20 1.88
C SER A 418 -4.72 -1.50 1.35
N PRO A 419 -5.87 -1.95 1.91
CA PRO A 419 -6.81 -1.23 2.80
C PRO A 419 -6.55 -1.41 4.31
N VAL A 420 -5.43 -1.99 4.75
CA VAL A 420 -5.12 -2.18 6.19
C VAL A 420 -5.15 -0.86 6.95
N ILE A 421 -4.62 0.20 6.34
CA ILE A 421 -4.77 1.59 6.79
C ILE A 421 -5.08 2.50 5.60
N PRO A 422 -5.64 3.71 5.84
CA PRO A 422 -5.84 4.70 4.78
C PRO A 422 -4.55 5.08 4.05
N MET A 423 -4.62 5.22 2.74
CA MET A 423 -3.46 5.38 1.84
C MET A 423 -2.86 6.80 1.78
N ASN A 424 -3.23 7.72 2.67
CA ASN A 424 -2.78 9.12 2.64
C ASN A 424 -1.27 9.25 2.96
N PRO A 425 -0.39 9.63 2.01
CA PRO A 425 1.05 9.76 2.25
C PRO A 425 1.43 10.82 3.28
N MET A 426 0.62 11.87 3.45
CA MET A 426 0.90 12.93 4.42
C MET A 426 0.81 12.41 5.86
N VAL A 427 -0.04 11.41 6.12
CA VAL A 427 -0.08 10.71 7.42
C VAL A 427 1.22 9.93 7.64
N GLY A 428 1.70 9.21 6.63
CA GLY A 428 2.96 8.46 6.69
C GLY A 428 4.18 9.38 6.88
N ILE A 429 4.24 10.50 6.14
CA ILE A 429 5.29 11.52 6.29
C ILE A 429 5.25 12.11 7.70
N SER A 430 4.06 12.53 8.17
CA SER A 430 3.88 13.06 9.53
C SER A 430 4.32 12.04 10.60
N ALA A 431 3.89 10.78 10.48
CA ALA A 431 4.25 9.72 11.43
C ALA A 431 5.76 9.42 11.45
N ALA A 432 6.44 9.44 10.31
CA ALA A 432 7.89 9.26 10.23
C ALA A 432 8.66 10.40 10.90
N VAL A 433 8.16 11.64 10.78
CA VAL A 433 8.79 12.85 11.32
C VAL A 433 8.46 13.04 12.80
N ASN A 434 7.20 12.92 13.19
CA ASN A 434 6.72 13.16 14.57
C ASN A 434 6.89 11.96 15.47
N ARG A 435 6.72 10.75 14.92
CA ARG A 435 6.65 9.49 15.67
C ARG A 435 5.52 9.48 16.70
N SER A 436 4.42 10.17 16.40
CA SER A 436 3.25 10.22 17.28
C SER A 436 2.12 9.35 16.78
N SER A 437 1.45 8.66 17.71
CA SER A 437 0.17 7.98 17.47
C SER A 437 -0.96 8.99 17.29
N LYS A 438 -2.12 8.51 16.87
CA LYS A 438 -3.36 9.32 16.78
C LYS A 438 -3.79 9.88 18.15
N SER A 439 -3.47 9.17 19.24
CA SER A 439 -3.70 9.60 20.63
C SER A 439 -2.63 10.57 21.17
N GLY A 440 -1.54 10.80 20.43
CA GLY A 440 -0.47 11.71 20.82
C GLY A 440 0.73 11.04 21.51
N ASP A 441 0.71 9.71 21.70
CA ASP A 441 1.83 8.97 22.27
C ASP A 441 3.04 9.00 21.33
N ILE A 442 4.23 9.23 21.87
CA ILE A 442 5.47 9.24 21.09
C ILE A 442 6.12 7.85 21.11
N LEU A 443 6.30 7.27 19.92
CA LEU A 443 6.96 5.96 19.75
C LEU A 443 8.39 6.16 19.22
N GLN A 444 9.39 5.81 20.00
CA GLN A 444 10.83 5.85 19.64
C GLN A 444 11.26 7.15 18.97
N ALA A 445 11.22 8.26 19.69
CA ALA A 445 11.59 9.61 19.19
C ALA A 445 12.96 9.67 18.48
N ARG A 446 13.90 8.77 18.83
CA ARG A 446 15.22 8.65 18.20
C ARG A 446 15.16 8.23 16.72
N GLU A 447 14.08 7.63 16.30
CA GLU A 447 13.84 7.15 14.94
C GLU A 447 13.16 8.20 14.04
N ARG A 448 13.02 9.44 14.51
CA ARG A 448 12.54 10.57 13.70
C ARG A 448 13.45 10.82 12.52
N VAL A 449 12.84 11.15 11.39
CA VAL A 449 13.56 11.53 10.17
C VAL A 449 13.22 12.96 9.75
N SER A 450 14.03 13.55 8.86
CA SER A 450 13.68 14.84 8.27
C SER A 450 12.47 14.71 7.32
N VAL A 451 11.72 15.79 7.18
CA VAL A 451 10.59 15.85 6.21
C VAL A 451 11.09 15.55 4.80
N PHE A 452 12.28 16.04 4.44
CA PHE A 452 12.89 15.77 3.14
C PHE A 452 13.10 14.27 2.91
N ASN A 453 13.66 13.54 3.88
CA ASN A 453 13.85 12.10 3.78
C ASN A 453 12.51 11.35 3.71
N ALA A 454 11.50 11.79 4.46
CA ALA A 454 10.19 11.17 4.41
C ALA A 454 9.50 11.34 3.04
N ILE A 455 9.61 12.52 2.41
CA ILE A 455 9.13 12.75 1.04
C ILE A 455 9.93 11.92 0.04
N LYS A 456 11.27 11.87 0.22
CA LYS A 456 12.17 11.07 -0.63
C LYS A 456 11.76 9.59 -0.64
N SER A 457 11.36 9.04 0.51
CA SER A 457 10.91 7.64 0.65
C SER A 457 9.56 7.37 -0.06
N TYR A 458 8.67 8.37 -0.22
CA TYR A 458 7.46 8.26 -1.04
C TYR A 458 7.66 8.60 -2.53
N THR A 459 8.86 8.98 -2.94
CA THR A 459 9.13 9.43 -4.31
C THR A 459 10.26 8.63 -4.94
N ILE A 460 11.48 9.16 -4.94
CA ILE A 460 12.61 8.54 -5.66
C ILE A 460 13.06 7.21 -5.05
N ASP A 461 13.01 7.04 -3.72
CA ASP A 461 13.39 5.77 -3.09
C ASP A 461 12.34 4.69 -3.39
N SER A 462 11.05 5.02 -3.40
CA SER A 462 10.00 4.08 -3.81
C SER A 462 10.15 3.68 -5.29
N ALA A 463 10.49 4.63 -6.17
CA ALA A 463 10.82 4.32 -7.55
C ALA A 463 12.07 3.41 -7.66
N TYR A 464 13.08 3.60 -6.78
CA TYR A 464 14.28 2.75 -6.74
C TYR A 464 13.96 1.31 -6.37
N LEU A 465 13.06 1.07 -5.42
CA LEU A 465 12.66 -0.29 -5.03
C LEU A 465 12.02 -1.07 -6.19
N SER A 466 11.37 -0.38 -7.10
CA SER A 466 10.70 -0.94 -8.28
C SER A 466 11.49 -0.79 -9.58
N TRP A 467 12.78 -0.43 -9.51
CA TRP A 467 13.68 -0.23 -10.67
C TRP A 467 13.19 0.84 -11.66
N GLN A 468 12.43 1.81 -11.18
CA GLN A 468 11.86 2.89 -11.98
C GLN A 468 12.47 4.27 -11.70
N GLU A 469 13.56 4.37 -10.93
CA GLU A 469 14.20 5.63 -10.55
C GLU A 469 14.74 6.45 -11.73
N LYS A 470 14.99 5.79 -12.87
CA LYS A 470 15.36 6.46 -14.13
C LYS A 470 14.17 7.02 -14.88
N VAL A 471 12.96 6.56 -14.55
CA VAL A 471 11.73 6.86 -15.27
C VAL A 471 10.85 7.85 -14.51
N ARG A 472 10.82 7.78 -13.17
CA ARG A 472 9.96 8.58 -12.28
C ARG A 472 10.58 8.86 -10.92
N GLY A 473 9.82 9.48 -10.01
CA GLY A 473 10.19 9.72 -8.61
C GLY A 473 10.99 11.01 -8.37
N SER A 474 11.31 11.77 -9.42
CA SER A 474 11.87 13.13 -9.32
C SER A 474 11.42 13.99 -10.50
N ILE A 475 11.38 15.32 -10.30
CA ILE A 475 11.10 16.29 -11.37
C ILE A 475 12.41 16.59 -12.11
N SER A 476 12.76 15.69 -13.03
CA SER A 476 14.01 15.73 -13.80
C SER A 476 13.72 15.62 -15.29
N LYS A 477 14.50 16.31 -16.12
CA LYS A 477 14.38 16.22 -17.57
C LYS A 477 14.43 14.77 -18.06
N GLY A 478 13.48 14.39 -18.92
CA GLY A 478 13.38 13.07 -19.54
C GLY A 478 12.61 12.04 -18.73
N LYS A 479 12.24 12.35 -17.49
CA LYS A 479 11.35 11.50 -16.69
C LYS A 479 9.88 11.75 -17.00
N ILE A 480 9.04 10.78 -16.67
CA ILE A 480 7.59 10.92 -16.73
C ILE A 480 7.15 12.05 -15.80
N ALA A 481 6.24 12.85 -16.30
CA ALA A 481 5.69 13.99 -15.56
C ALA A 481 4.59 13.53 -14.60
N ASP A 482 5.00 12.90 -13.51
CA ASP A 482 4.19 12.57 -12.36
C ASP A 482 4.46 13.64 -11.28
N ILE A 483 3.52 14.57 -11.10
CA ILE A 483 3.74 15.82 -10.34
C ILE A 483 2.50 16.13 -9.49
N ILE A 484 2.72 16.64 -8.29
CA ILE A 484 1.65 17.13 -7.42
C ILE A 484 1.88 18.58 -7.01
N LEU A 485 0.81 19.32 -6.81
CA LEU A 485 0.79 20.64 -6.21
C LEU A 485 0.13 20.54 -4.83
N VAL A 486 0.78 21.03 -3.79
CA VAL A 486 0.27 21.02 -2.42
C VAL A 486 0.01 22.44 -1.90
N ASP A 487 -0.90 22.58 -0.94
CA ASP A 487 -1.39 23.89 -0.45
C ASP A 487 -0.34 24.65 0.37
N ARG A 488 0.61 23.98 0.97
CA ARG A 488 1.69 24.56 1.79
C ARG A 488 2.96 23.72 1.70
N ASN A 489 4.11 24.34 2.01
CA ASN A 489 5.42 23.68 1.95
C ASN A 489 5.64 22.78 3.18
N PRO A 490 5.65 21.45 3.05
CA PRO A 490 5.86 20.57 4.19
C PRO A 490 7.24 20.72 4.85
N LEU A 491 8.23 21.29 4.14
CA LEU A 491 9.57 21.55 4.69
C LEU A 491 9.66 22.80 5.57
N GLU A 492 8.64 23.69 5.51
CA GLU A 492 8.67 25.01 6.16
C GLU A 492 7.61 25.19 7.26
N ILE A 493 6.64 24.28 7.34
CA ILE A 493 5.58 24.31 8.36
C ILE A 493 6.00 23.56 9.62
N GLN A 494 5.25 23.76 10.71
CA GLN A 494 5.41 22.96 11.93
C GLN A 494 5.12 21.49 11.63
N VAL A 495 5.87 20.59 12.26
CA VAL A 495 5.81 19.15 11.97
C VAL A 495 4.42 18.56 12.27
N GLU A 496 3.68 19.12 13.24
CA GLU A 496 2.32 18.74 13.61
C GLU A 496 1.28 19.10 12.53
N ASP A 497 1.60 20.06 11.65
CA ASP A 497 0.74 20.49 10.56
C ASP A 497 0.95 19.72 9.25
N ILE A 498 1.98 18.88 9.16
CA ILE A 498 2.27 18.07 7.96
C ILE A 498 1.06 17.20 7.58
N ILE A 499 0.42 16.59 8.56
CA ILE A 499 -0.76 15.73 8.36
C ILE A 499 -1.96 16.48 7.73
N LYS A 500 -1.98 17.82 7.84
CA LYS A 500 -3.05 18.69 7.31
C LYS A 500 -2.75 19.22 5.90
N VAL A 501 -1.58 18.91 5.34
CA VAL A 501 -1.21 19.34 3.99
C VAL A 501 -2.13 18.66 2.98
N LYS A 502 -2.69 19.47 2.07
CA LYS A 502 -3.62 19.00 1.04
C LYS A 502 -2.96 19.03 -0.33
N VAL A 503 -3.16 17.96 -1.07
CA VAL A 503 -2.89 17.96 -2.50
C VAL A 503 -3.97 18.81 -3.18
N LEU A 504 -3.59 19.69 -4.08
CA LEU A 504 -4.46 20.59 -4.81
C LEU A 504 -4.59 20.22 -6.29
N MET A 505 -3.58 19.55 -6.83
CA MET A 505 -3.56 19.06 -8.19
C MET A 505 -2.65 17.85 -8.30
N THR A 506 -3.05 16.90 -9.11
CA THR A 506 -2.25 15.71 -9.45
C THR A 506 -2.14 15.59 -10.96
N VAL A 507 -0.89 15.58 -11.45
CA VAL A 507 -0.52 15.32 -12.83
C VAL A 507 0.05 13.91 -12.90
N VAL A 508 -0.51 13.08 -13.78
CA VAL A 508 -0.02 11.72 -14.03
C VAL A 508 0.33 11.60 -15.50
N SER A 509 1.55 11.16 -15.78
CA SER A 509 2.02 10.99 -17.17
C SER A 509 1.78 12.23 -18.04
N GLY A 510 1.97 13.42 -17.43
CA GLY A 510 1.84 14.71 -18.12
C GLY A 510 0.44 15.27 -18.26
N ALA A 511 -0.59 14.53 -17.87
CA ALA A 511 -1.98 14.98 -17.88
C ALA A 511 -2.44 15.40 -16.48
N VAL A 512 -3.22 16.49 -16.40
CA VAL A 512 -3.87 16.90 -15.14
C VAL A 512 -5.07 15.99 -14.90
N GLU A 513 -4.95 15.08 -13.95
CA GLU A 513 -5.95 14.03 -13.69
C GLU A 513 -6.84 14.35 -12.48
N TRP A 514 -6.42 15.29 -11.63
CA TRP A 514 -7.20 15.69 -10.47
C TRP A 514 -6.89 17.13 -10.04
N ILE A 515 -7.94 17.86 -9.64
CA ILE A 515 -7.86 19.22 -9.09
C ILE A 515 -8.85 19.35 -7.93
N ASP A 516 -8.41 19.84 -6.77
CA ASP A 516 -9.25 20.17 -5.61
C ASP A 516 -10.05 21.46 -5.87
N GLY A 517 -11.26 21.31 -6.42
CA GLY A 517 -12.17 22.41 -6.70
C GLY A 517 -11.71 23.37 -7.79
N LYS A 518 -12.45 24.51 -8.00
CA LYS A 518 -12.21 25.49 -9.08
C LYS A 518 -11.08 26.49 -8.78
N LYS A 519 -10.01 26.09 -8.09
CA LYS A 519 -8.98 27.03 -7.58
C LYS A 519 -7.86 27.39 -8.57
N PHE A 520 -7.86 26.81 -9.77
CA PHE A 520 -6.82 27.06 -10.78
C PHE A 520 -7.42 27.54 -12.10
N ASN A 521 -6.84 28.61 -12.68
CA ASN A 521 -7.08 28.98 -14.05
C ASN A 521 -6.05 28.31 -14.94
N ILE A 522 -6.46 27.32 -15.72
CA ILE A 522 -5.68 26.81 -16.86
C ILE A 522 -5.90 27.79 -18.00
N ARG A 523 -4.85 28.46 -18.43
CA ARG A 523 -4.86 29.40 -19.58
C ARG A 523 -4.26 28.78 -20.82
#